data_35e9fa1cb4de756e2a64ce686f4ec4ad
#
_entry.id   35e9fa1cb4de756e2a64ce686f4ec4ad
#
_cell.length_a   1.000
_cell.length_b   1.000
_cell.length_c   1.000
_cell.angle_alpha   90.00
_cell.angle_beta   90.00
_cell.angle_gamma   90.00
#
_symmetry.space_group_name_H-M   'P 1'
#
loop_
_entity.id
_entity.type
_entity.pdbx_description
1 polymer ?
#
loop_
_entity_poly.entity_id
_entity_poly.type
_entity_poly.pdbx_seq_one_letter_code
_entity_poly.pdbx_strand_id
1 'polypeptide(L)'
;MDTGADPPRYRRLRKASELRTAAAHPPPKRMCPSEEHDSCCEDKISSLPDEMLIMIINKLDARTAITTTILSKRWRDLPAHSHTCYDLGVDDILPPRYHKLKQMVVEAKAGYVAEKNALKLAGSHAFRDRFFAVNDWMWRVRRLTTHLQRYERWAMRRYVKRVNAFLLPPTNVQQRSIQKLRLQTFGTSNCIDQWITSAIGRWGVEDLELIIDNSSWRYDFRLLDECKNVRLKRLVLSNCYHHDAPNSLTFQRLTALTLCKEHISHVCYVLRNCVQLVDLSLKHSDYNQDPLHICVPKSKLKNLQLDNCNVGQVYLTSLPCLEAFACRGQPIELHYGEVPRLRHVSLNFLQTGDNGKDGSLCRLGKLFLGIPPPLEYLALQLRGGQMWIKPVAIRSQLNHLKKLFIANVAMNWGTFWILTLLAAAPALESLHVHFDSEKASAPGLLDVQAEHHQHHYHLKELMVVGFNAVAWQTGFVKRIMQASPILEHVHLLDGHVVEDEERELVGLEIVRSRREWHQCERLEVLDELTDGISSLHPKIVLE
;
A
#
# COMPACT_ATOMS: atom_id res chain seq x y z
N MET A 1 48.68 -55.28 -11.39
CA MET A 1 49.53 -54.23 -10.84
C MET A 1 48.60 -53.07 -10.64
N ASP A 2 47.78 -53.02 -9.66
CA ASP A 2 47.94 -52.80 -8.23
C ASP A 2 48.58 -51.46 -7.88
N THR A 3 47.80 -50.56 -7.36
CA THR A 3 47.91 -49.66 -6.23
C THR A 3 46.73 -48.67 -6.29
N GLY A 4 45.80 -48.74 -5.54
CA GLY A 4 45.33 -48.65 -4.22
C GLY A 4 45.65 -47.30 -3.53
N ALA A 5 44.64 -46.35 -3.47
CA ALA A 5 44.70 -45.27 -2.49
C ALA A 5 43.29 -44.97 -1.98
N ASP A 6 43.03 -45.38 -0.72
CA ASP A 6 41.86 -45.07 0.10
C ASP A 6 41.81 -43.60 0.51
N PRO A 7 40.59 -42.99 0.65
CA PRO A 7 40.43 -41.67 1.24
C PRO A 7 40.37 -41.70 2.77
N PRO A 8 40.77 -40.62 3.47
CA PRO A 8 40.96 -40.61 4.92
C PRO A 8 39.65 -40.60 5.71
N ARG A 9 39.56 -41.51 6.66
CA ARG A 9 38.50 -41.64 7.66
C ARG A 9 38.55 -40.49 8.67
N TYR A 10 37.49 -39.77 8.84
CA TYR A 10 37.29 -38.85 9.96
C TYR A 10 37.08 -39.63 11.27
N ARG A 11 38.01 -39.43 12.20
CA ARG A 11 38.00 -39.93 13.58
C ARG A 11 36.88 -39.26 14.39
N ARG A 12 35.99 -40.08 14.94
CA ARG A 12 35.13 -39.71 16.07
C ARG A 12 35.99 -39.56 17.32
N LEU A 13 35.97 -38.40 17.95
CA LEU A 13 36.42 -38.22 19.33
C LEU A 13 35.23 -38.48 20.28
N ARG A 14 35.24 -39.66 20.92
CA ARG A 14 34.63 -39.92 22.22
C ARG A 14 35.73 -39.75 23.27
N LYS A 15 35.40 -39.08 24.38
CA LYS A 15 35.89 -39.10 25.77
C LYS A 15 35.66 -37.70 26.33
N ALA A 16 35.12 -37.45 27.48
CA ALA A 16 35.39 -38.14 28.73
C ALA A 16 34.18 -37.97 29.68
N SER A 17 33.79 -39.06 30.24
CA SER A 17 33.18 -39.17 31.56
C SER A 17 34.28 -39.16 32.61
N GLU A 18 33.93 -38.72 33.83
CA GLU A 18 34.67 -38.82 35.09
C GLU A 18 35.56 -37.62 35.45
N LEU A 19 34.98 -36.77 36.30
CA LEU A 19 35.71 -36.22 37.45
C LEU A 19 34.71 -35.82 38.57
N ARG A 20 34.66 -36.69 39.52
CA ARG A 20 34.45 -36.59 40.97
C ARG A 20 34.02 -35.27 41.58
N THR A 21 32.91 -35.35 42.29
CA THR A 21 32.51 -34.70 43.54
C THR A 21 33.66 -34.06 44.35
N ALA A 22 33.57 -32.73 44.47
CA ALA A 22 34.14 -32.02 45.60
C ALA A 22 33.09 -31.02 46.08
N ALA A 23 32.65 -31.20 47.30
CA ALA A 23 31.78 -30.30 48.03
C ALA A 23 32.47 -28.93 48.19
N ALA A 24 31.91 -27.88 47.61
CA ALA A 24 32.32 -26.51 47.90
C ALA A 24 31.22 -25.84 48.70
N HIS A 25 31.59 -25.35 49.87
CA HIS A 25 30.79 -24.54 50.79
C HIS A 25 30.21 -23.33 50.10
N PRO A 26 28.99 -22.86 50.46
CA PRO A 26 28.43 -21.66 49.96
C PRO A 26 29.26 -20.43 50.45
N PRO A 27 29.47 -19.41 49.61
CA PRO A 27 30.16 -18.22 50.03
C PRO A 27 29.34 -17.44 51.07
N PRO A 28 30.00 -16.72 52.01
CA PRO A 28 29.31 -16.02 53.07
C PRO A 28 28.46 -14.87 52.49
N LYS A 29 27.26 -14.74 53.02
CA LYS A 29 26.37 -13.58 52.77
C LYS A 29 27.10 -12.30 53.18
N ARG A 30 27.43 -11.45 52.21
CA ARG A 30 27.81 -10.07 52.50
C ARG A 30 26.57 -9.37 53.04
N MET A 31 26.60 -9.02 54.30
CA MET A 31 25.69 -8.04 54.88
C MET A 31 26.01 -6.69 54.23
N CYS A 32 25.05 -6.15 53.48
CA CYS A 32 25.05 -4.72 53.12
C CYS A 32 24.63 -3.92 54.32
N PRO A 33 25.24 -2.74 54.56
CA PRO A 33 24.75 -1.83 55.58
C PRO A 33 23.41 -1.30 55.18
N SER A 34 22.50 -1.23 56.12
CA SER A 34 21.22 -0.55 56.03
C SER A 34 21.47 0.96 55.91
N GLU A 35 21.45 1.50 54.73
CA GLU A 35 21.16 2.92 54.54
C GLU A 35 19.69 3.02 54.13
N GLU A 36 18.93 3.58 55.08
CA GLU A 36 17.57 4.06 54.91
C GLU A 36 17.59 5.19 53.88
N HIS A 37 17.32 4.87 52.63
CA HIS A 37 16.76 5.79 51.66
C HIS A 37 15.42 5.21 51.22
N ASP A 38 14.40 5.64 51.93
CA ASP A 38 12.98 5.54 51.62
C ASP A 38 12.70 6.35 50.34
N SER A 39 13.11 5.78 49.21
CA SER A 39 12.62 6.16 47.91
C SER A 39 11.62 5.08 47.50
N CYS A 40 10.41 5.20 48.03
CA CYS A 40 9.26 4.46 47.61
C CYS A 40 9.04 4.73 46.13
N CYS A 41 9.67 3.93 45.26
CA CYS A 41 9.21 3.78 43.89
C CYS A 41 7.87 3.05 43.95
N GLU A 42 6.80 3.83 44.24
CA GLU A 42 5.43 3.35 44.11
C GLU A 42 5.29 2.75 42.73
N ASP A 43 5.01 1.44 42.66
CA ASP A 43 4.67 0.78 41.43
C ASP A 43 3.32 1.31 40.93
N LYS A 44 3.40 2.47 40.26
CA LYS A 44 2.24 3.20 39.74
C LYS A 44 1.42 2.37 38.74
N ILE A 45 2.05 1.39 38.10
CA ILE A 45 1.38 0.53 37.13
C ILE A 45 0.50 -0.51 37.85
N SER A 46 1.01 -1.12 38.92
CA SER A 46 0.24 -2.08 39.71
C SER A 46 -0.94 -1.45 40.47
N SER A 47 -0.92 -0.14 40.69
CA SER A 47 -2.02 0.60 41.33
C SER A 47 -3.17 0.96 40.38
N LEU A 48 -2.97 0.82 39.05
CA LEU A 48 -4.00 1.15 38.06
C LEU A 48 -5.20 0.19 38.14
N PRO A 49 -6.44 0.67 37.94
CA PRO A 49 -7.63 -0.17 37.76
C PRO A 49 -7.49 -1.12 36.55
N ASP A 50 -8.20 -2.25 36.54
CA ASP A 50 -8.15 -3.22 35.45
C ASP A 50 -8.56 -2.62 34.11
N GLU A 51 -9.51 -1.68 34.10
CA GLU A 51 -9.96 -0.97 32.91
C GLU A 51 -8.83 -0.19 32.25
N MET A 52 -7.99 0.48 33.06
CA MET A 52 -6.85 1.23 32.56
C MET A 52 -5.74 0.29 32.04
N LEU A 53 -5.50 -0.82 32.73
CA LEU A 53 -4.57 -1.84 32.27
C LEU A 53 -5.04 -2.48 30.94
N ILE A 54 -6.33 -2.74 30.80
CA ILE A 54 -6.96 -3.21 29.56
C ILE A 54 -6.76 -2.19 28.44
N MET A 55 -6.95 -0.89 28.70
CA MET A 55 -6.69 0.16 27.70
C MET A 55 -5.23 0.20 27.27
N ILE A 56 -4.28 0.01 28.17
CA ILE A 56 -2.86 -0.08 27.86
C ILE A 56 -2.58 -1.32 27.01
N ILE A 57 -3.08 -2.49 27.43
CA ILE A 57 -2.89 -3.76 26.71
C ILE A 57 -3.44 -3.68 25.29
N ASN A 58 -4.61 -3.05 25.10
CA ASN A 58 -5.23 -2.88 23.79
C ASN A 58 -4.43 -1.98 22.83
N LYS A 59 -3.50 -1.19 23.34
CA LYS A 59 -2.57 -0.41 22.52
C LYS A 59 -1.29 -1.14 22.16
N LEU A 60 -1.04 -2.28 22.77
CA LEU A 60 0.10 -3.12 22.48
C LEU A 60 -0.24 -4.08 21.33
N ASP A 61 0.77 -4.50 20.56
CA ASP A 61 0.59 -5.64 19.67
C ASP A 61 0.32 -6.92 20.47
N ALA A 62 -0.34 -7.91 19.86
CA ALA A 62 -0.76 -9.13 20.53
C ALA A 62 0.42 -9.91 21.16
N ARG A 63 1.62 -9.85 20.57
CA ARG A 63 2.81 -10.51 21.08
C ARG A 63 3.31 -9.83 22.35
N THR A 64 3.44 -8.51 22.33
CA THR A 64 3.83 -7.71 23.50
C THR A 64 2.81 -7.86 24.62
N ALA A 65 1.52 -7.81 24.31
CA ALA A 65 0.44 -8.05 25.27
C ALA A 65 0.52 -9.43 25.93
N ILE A 66 0.81 -10.48 25.16
CA ILE A 66 1.02 -11.83 25.73
C ILE A 66 2.29 -11.85 26.59
N THR A 67 3.35 -11.14 26.24
CA THR A 67 4.57 -11.11 27.07
C THR A 67 4.34 -10.41 28.40
N THR A 68 3.40 -9.48 28.52
CA THR A 68 3.06 -8.87 29.82
C THR A 68 2.50 -9.86 30.84
N THR A 69 2.02 -11.03 30.39
CA THR A 69 1.50 -12.09 31.28
C THR A 69 2.54 -12.64 32.26
N ILE A 70 3.83 -12.39 32.01
CA ILE A 70 4.92 -12.79 32.93
C ILE A 70 5.05 -11.83 34.12
N LEU A 71 4.50 -10.61 34.03
CA LEU A 71 4.68 -9.58 35.05
C LEU A 71 3.99 -9.94 36.38
N SER A 72 2.75 -10.41 36.35
CA SER A 72 2.04 -10.88 37.53
C SER A 72 0.87 -11.79 37.19
N LYS A 73 0.22 -12.40 38.20
CA LYS A 73 -1.02 -13.16 38.03
C LYS A 73 -2.14 -12.30 37.45
N ARG A 74 -2.26 -11.06 37.92
CA ARG A 74 -3.23 -10.06 37.42
C ARG A 74 -3.04 -9.81 35.92
N TRP A 75 -1.81 -9.57 35.48
CA TRP A 75 -1.49 -9.37 34.05
C TRP A 75 -1.67 -10.62 33.19
N ARG A 76 -1.65 -11.81 33.79
CA ARG A 76 -1.85 -13.07 33.05
C ARG A 76 -3.26 -13.22 32.51
N ASP A 77 -4.24 -12.76 33.26
CA ASP A 77 -5.65 -12.98 32.93
C ASP A 77 -6.22 -11.84 32.06
N LEU A 78 -5.70 -10.62 32.19
CA LEU A 78 -6.16 -9.44 31.46
C LEU A 78 -6.07 -9.56 29.92
N PRO A 79 -4.96 -10.00 29.28
CA PRO A 79 -4.88 -10.10 27.83
C PRO A 79 -5.87 -11.09 27.21
N ALA A 80 -6.24 -12.13 27.94
CA ALA A 80 -7.19 -13.13 27.45
C ALA A 80 -8.61 -12.56 27.26
N HIS A 81 -8.94 -11.49 27.95
CA HIS A 81 -10.28 -10.88 27.94
C HIS A 81 -10.31 -9.56 27.14
N SER A 82 -9.16 -8.93 26.93
CA SER A 82 -9.07 -7.61 26.33
C SER A 82 -8.71 -7.63 24.83
N HIS A 83 -7.85 -8.53 24.39
CA HIS A 83 -7.45 -8.59 22.99
C HIS A 83 -8.48 -9.29 22.13
N THR A 84 -9.02 -8.55 21.16
CA THR A 84 -9.95 -9.07 20.14
C THR A 84 -9.30 -9.12 18.74
N CYS A 85 -8.11 -8.51 18.57
CA CYS A 85 -7.41 -8.44 17.31
C CYS A 85 -6.11 -9.25 17.38
N TYR A 86 -5.95 -10.21 16.48
CA TYR A 86 -4.77 -11.07 16.43
C TYR A 86 -4.14 -11.08 15.05
N ASP A 87 -2.85 -10.76 15.01
CA ASP A 87 -1.99 -10.92 13.83
C ASP A 87 -1.07 -12.12 14.04
N LEU A 88 -1.29 -13.16 13.25
CA LEU A 88 -0.50 -14.39 13.29
C LEU A 88 0.31 -14.48 12.00
N GLY A 89 1.43 -13.76 11.96
CA GLY A 89 2.36 -13.78 10.85
C GLY A 89 3.40 -14.89 10.95
N VAL A 90 3.72 -15.54 9.83
CA VAL A 90 4.84 -16.46 9.76
C VAL A 90 6.17 -15.70 9.87
N ASP A 91 6.20 -14.43 9.53
CA ASP A 91 7.37 -13.57 9.60
C ASP A 91 7.91 -13.43 11.03
N ASP A 92 7.06 -13.52 12.06
CA ASP A 92 7.47 -13.50 13.47
C ASP A 92 8.35 -14.69 13.89
N ILE A 93 8.36 -15.74 13.08
CA ILE A 93 9.13 -16.96 13.34
C ILE A 93 10.45 -16.98 12.60
N LEU A 94 10.58 -16.10 11.59
CA LEU A 94 11.74 -16.09 10.71
C LEU A 94 12.95 -15.39 11.35
N PRO A 95 14.15 -15.97 11.20
CA PRO A 95 15.35 -15.33 11.69
C PRO A 95 15.74 -14.14 10.78
N PRO A 96 16.46 -13.13 11.28
CA PRO A 96 16.91 -11.99 10.48
C PRO A 96 17.70 -12.37 9.21
N ARG A 97 18.38 -13.52 9.23
CA ARG A 97 19.10 -14.07 8.08
C ARG A 97 18.18 -14.41 6.90
N TYR A 98 16.90 -14.68 7.16
CA TYR A 98 15.94 -14.98 6.12
C TYR A 98 15.70 -13.75 5.22
N HIS A 99 15.49 -12.58 5.79
CA HIS A 99 15.25 -11.34 5.03
C HIS A 99 16.45 -11.00 4.14
N LYS A 100 17.67 -11.17 4.67
CA LYS A 100 18.89 -11.00 3.86
C LYS A 100 18.96 -12.00 2.71
N LEU A 101 18.60 -13.25 2.95
CA LEU A 101 18.56 -14.28 1.90
C LEU A 101 17.47 -13.97 0.85
N LYS A 102 16.30 -13.50 1.29
CA LYS A 102 15.21 -13.07 0.40
C LYS A 102 15.67 -11.94 -0.53
N GLN A 103 16.36 -10.95 0.01
CA GLN A 103 16.95 -9.87 -0.79
C GLN A 103 17.97 -10.40 -1.81
N MET A 104 18.88 -11.28 -1.40
CA MET A 104 19.85 -11.90 -2.32
C MET A 104 19.18 -12.70 -3.44
N VAL A 105 18.03 -13.32 -3.19
CA VAL A 105 17.24 -14.00 -4.23
C VAL A 105 16.66 -12.99 -5.22
N VAL A 106 16.15 -11.86 -4.74
CA VAL A 106 15.62 -10.78 -5.60
C VAL A 106 16.72 -10.23 -6.49
N GLU A 107 17.87 -9.88 -5.92
CA GLU A 107 19.05 -9.39 -6.66
C GLU A 107 19.54 -10.42 -7.70
N ALA A 108 19.61 -11.69 -7.32
CA ALA A 108 20.01 -12.74 -8.25
C ALA A 108 19.02 -12.93 -9.41
N LYS A 109 17.70 -12.82 -9.14
CA LYS A 109 16.68 -12.86 -10.19
C LYS A 109 16.79 -11.65 -11.13
N ALA A 110 17.02 -10.46 -10.59
CA ALA A 110 17.23 -9.25 -11.40
C ALA A 110 18.47 -9.39 -12.30
N GLY A 111 19.60 -9.87 -11.76
CA GLY A 111 20.80 -10.18 -12.52
C GLY A 111 20.57 -11.20 -13.64
N TYR A 112 19.83 -12.27 -13.34
CA TYR A 112 19.45 -13.27 -14.34
C TYR A 112 18.63 -12.67 -15.48
N VAL A 113 17.65 -11.83 -15.18
CA VAL A 113 16.80 -11.18 -16.19
C VAL A 113 17.63 -10.20 -17.03
N ALA A 114 18.50 -9.41 -16.41
CA ALA A 114 19.39 -8.48 -17.11
C ALA A 114 20.31 -9.20 -18.10
N GLU A 115 21.00 -10.27 -17.67
CA GLU A 115 21.86 -11.05 -18.56
C GLU A 115 21.08 -11.79 -19.65
N LYS A 116 19.89 -12.30 -19.36
CA LYS A 116 19.01 -12.91 -20.37
C LYS A 116 18.58 -11.91 -21.44
N ASN A 117 18.30 -10.68 -21.07
CA ASN A 117 17.98 -9.62 -22.04
C ASN A 117 19.22 -9.20 -22.84
N ALA A 118 20.37 -9.08 -22.20
CA ALA A 118 21.64 -8.80 -22.87
C ALA A 118 22.04 -9.91 -23.87
N LEU A 119 21.73 -11.19 -23.54
CA LEU A 119 21.95 -12.31 -24.45
C LEU A 119 21.10 -12.21 -25.73
N LYS A 120 19.84 -11.73 -25.62
CA LYS A 120 18.97 -11.52 -26.79
C LYS A 120 19.51 -10.47 -27.77
N LEU A 121 20.29 -9.51 -27.25
CA LEU A 121 20.87 -8.40 -28.01
C LEU A 121 22.31 -8.69 -28.47
N ALA A 122 22.93 -9.79 -28.01
CA ALA A 122 24.31 -10.12 -28.27
C ALA A 122 24.53 -10.60 -29.72
N GLY A 123 25.52 -10.03 -30.37
CA GLY A 123 26.04 -10.56 -31.64
C GLY A 123 26.80 -11.87 -31.44
N SER A 124 27.13 -12.56 -32.55
CA SER A 124 27.73 -13.91 -32.58
C SER A 124 28.98 -14.07 -31.70
N HIS A 125 29.81 -13.06 -31.60
CA HIS A 125 31.06 -13.10 -30.81
C HIS A 125 30.81 -13.05 -29.28
N ALA A 126 29.83 -12.31 -28.82
CA ALA A 126 29.53 -12.16 -27.39
C ALA A 126 28.51 -13.22 -26.88
N PHE A 127 27.91 -13.97 -27.77
CA PHE A 127 26.84 -14.92 -27.42
C PHE A 127 27.29 -16.00 -26.45
N ARG A 128 28.49 -16.57 -26.67
CA ARG A 128 29.01 -17.66 -25.84
C ARG A 128 29.23 -17.23 -24.39
N ASP A 129 29.87 -16.07 -24.21
CA ASP A 129 30.19 -15.55 -22.86
C ASP A 129 28.91 -15.16 -22.10
N ARG A 130 27.96 -14.53 -22.80
CA ARG A 130 26.65 -14.20 -22.24
C ARG A 130 25.84 -15.44 -21.89
N PHE A 131 25.91 -16.48 -22.70
CA PHE A 131 25.23 -17.76 -22.41
C PHE A 131 25.76 -18.39 -21.12
N PHE A 132 27.07 -18.38 -20.88
CA PHE A 132 27.67 -18.86 -19.64
C PHE A 132 27.26 -17.99 -18.44
N ALA A 133 27.24 -16.68 -18.60
CA ALA A 133 26.79 -15.76 -17.55
C ALA A 133 25.31 -16.01 -17.17
N VAL A 134 24.42 -16.19 -18.14
CA VAL A 134 23.01 -16.54 -17.88
C VAL A 134 22.89 -17.85 -17.11
N ASN A 135 23.69 -18.88 -17.47
CA ASN A 135 23.68 -20.15 -16.76
C ASN A 135 24.18 -20.02 -15.31
N ASP A 136 25.24 -19.23 -15.08
CA ASP A 136 25.75 -19.02 -13.72
C ASP A 136 24.71 -18.32 -12.84
N TRP A 137 24.08 -17.26 -13.36
CA TRP A 137 22.97 -16.60 -12.67
C TRP A 137 21.78 -17.54 -12.40
N MET A 138 21.43 -18.39 -13.34
CA MET A 138 20.36 -19.40 -13.18
C MET A 138 20.70 -20.37 -12.03
N TRP A 139 21.92 -20.88 -11.95
CA TRP A 139 22.37 -21.75 -10.87
C TRP A 139 22.39 -21.02 -9.52
N ARG A 140 22.83 -19.76 -9.50
CA ARG A 140 22.81 -18.92 -8.30
C ARG A 140 21.39 -18.70 -7.79
N VAL A 141 20.45 -18.34 -8.68
CA VAL A 141 19.02 -18.21 -8.33
C VAL A 141 18.47 -19.51 -7.76
N ARG A 142 18.72 -20.64 -8.44
CA ARG A 142 18.23 -21.96 -7.99
C ARG A 142 18.78 -22.33 -6.60
N ARG A 143 20.06 -22.12 -6.36
CA ARG A 143 20.70 -22.42 -5.08
C ARG A 143 20.13 -21.55 -3.95
N LEU A 144 20.05 -20.24 -4.15
CA LEU A 144 19.51 -19.31 -3.16
C LEU A 144 18.03 -19.59 -2.88
N THR A 145 17.23 -19.83 -3.91
CA THR A 145 15.81 -20.18 -3.77
C THR A 145 15.63 -21.49 -2.98
N THR A 146 16.47 -22.50 -3.22
CA THR A 146 16.41 -23.75 -2.45
C THR A 146 16.70 -23.53 -0.96
N HIS A 147 17.66 -22.64 -0.64
CA HIS A 147 17.94 -22.28 0.75
C HIS A 147 16.78 -21.51 1.38
N LEU A 148 16.18 -20.55 0.67
CA LEU A 148 15.02 -19.81 1.12
C LEU A 148 13.86 -20.76 1.46
N GLN A 149 13.52 -21.68 0.56
CA GLN A 149 12.47 -22.67 0.74
C GLN A 149 12.69 -23.61 1.94
N ARG A 150 13.94 -23.84 2.35
CA ARG A 150 14.23 -24.61 3.58
C ARG A 150 13.83 -23.84 4.83
N TYR A 151 14.12 -22.53 4.88
CA TYR A 151 13.67 -21.66 5.97
C TYR A 151 12.15 -21.58 6.02
N GLU A 152 11.50 -21.38 4.86
CA GLU A 152 10.04 -21.31 4.74
C GLU A 152 9.36 -22.58 5.25
N ARG A 153 9.84 -23.75 4.82
CA ARG A 153 9.33 -25.05 5.32
C ARG A 153 9.52 -25.25 6.81
N TRP A 154 10.65 -24.79 7.35
CA TRP A 154 10.91 -24.87 8.79
C TRP A 154 9.98 -23.91 9.57
N ALA A 155 9.82 -22.68 9.11
CA ALA A 155 8.95 -21.70 9.70
C ALA A 155 7.49 -22.18 9.68
N MET A 156 7.02 -22.70 8.54
CA MET A 156 5.67 -23.23 8.40
C MET A 156 5.34 -24.36 9.38
N ARG A 157 6.26 -25.30 9.61
CA ARG A 157 6.03 -26.36 10.61
C ARG A 157 5.80 -25.79 12.01
N ARG A 158 6.56 -24.76 12.39
CA ARG A 158 6.39 -24.08 13.68
C ARG A 158 5.12 -23.23 13.72
N TYR A 159 4.85 -22.56 12.63
CA TYR A 159 3.65 -21.74 12.46
C TYR A 159 2.39 -22.58 12.63
N VAL A 160 2.26 -23.67 11.87
CA VAL A 160 1.12 -24.60 11.96
C VAL A 160 0.91 -25.08 13.40
N LYS A 161 1.99 -25.46 14.09
CA LYS A 161 1.89 -25.90 15.50
C LYS A 161 1.34 -24.80 16.42
N ARG A 162 1.77 -23.53 16.22
CA ARG A 162 1.33 -22.40 17.03
C ARG A 162 -0.12 -22.02 16.73
N VAL A 163 -0.47 -21.91 15.44
CA VAL A 163 -1.83 -21.55 15.02
C VAL A 163 -2.83 -22.64 15.43
N ASN A 164 -2.48 -23.93 15.31
CA ASN A 164 -3.32 -25.02 15.81
C ASN A 164 -3.55 -24.90 17.32
N ALA A 165 -2.51 -24.66 18.11
CA ALA A 165 -2.65 -24.49 19.57
C ALA A 165 -3.52 -23.26 19.91
N PHE A 166 -3.53 -22.25 19.09
CA PHE A 166 -4.31 -21.03 19.31
C PHE A 166 -5.76 -21.17 18.83
N LEU A 167 -6.01 -21.62 17.61
CA LEU A 167 -7.34 -21.68 17.00
C LEU A 167 -8.11 -22.97 17.32
N LEU A 168 -7.41 -24.07 17.59
CA LEU A 168 -7.96 -25.40 17.84
C LEU A 168 -7.63 -25.90 19.26
N PRO A 169 -7.86 -25.11 20.33
CA PRO A 169 -7.59 -25.55 21.67
C PRO A 169 -8.57 -26.66 22.09
N PRO A 170 -8.21 -27.48 23.09
CA PRO A 170 -9.14 -28.45 23.68
C PRO A 170 -10.44 -27.81 24.13
N THR A 171 -11.52 -28.58 24.19
CA THR A 171 -12.89 -28.13 24.43
C THR A 171 -13.13 -27.38 25.74
N ASN A 172 -12.22 -27.49 26.71
CA ASN A 172 -12.35 -26.91 28.06
C ASN A 172 -11.74 -25.51 28.20
N VAL A 173 -11.27 -24.89 27.11
CA VAL A 173 -10.71 -23.54 27.17
C VAL A 173 -11.80 -22.51 27.05
N GLN A 174 -11.78 -21.52 27.95
CA GLN A 174 -12.70 -20.39 28.00
C GLN A 174 -12.84 -19.72 26.62
N GLN A 175 -14.07 -19.47 26.21
CA GLN A 175 -14.42 -18.95 24.88
C GLN A 175 -13.94 -17.49 24.78
N ARG A 176 -12.90 -17.25 23.97
CA ARG A 176 -12.41 -15.91 23.63
C ARG A 176 -13.29 -15.33 22.53
N SER A 177 -13.44 -14.03 22.50
CA SER A 177 -14.01 -13.33 21.34
C SER A 177 -12.86 -12.84 20.46
N ILE A 178 -12.83 -13.26 19.19
CA ILE A 178 -11.85 -12.78 18.22
C ILE A 178 -12.60 -11.94 17.20
N GLN A 179 -12.40 -10.63 17.22
CA GLN A 179 -13.04 -9.72 16.28
C GLN A 179 -12.27 -9.65 14.96
N LYS A 180 -10.93 -9.50 15.05
CA LYS A 180 -10.04 -9.44 13.88
C LYS A 180 -8.98 -10.52 13.95
N LEU A 181 -8.81 -11.26 12.86
CA LEU A 181 -7.80 -12.29 12.71
C LEU A 181 -7.06 -12.13 11.38
N ARG A 182 -5.75 -11.94 11.44
CA ARG A 182 -4.86 -11.97 10.29
C ARG A 182 -4.00 -13.23 10.33
N LEU A 183 -4.03 -13.99 9.24
CA LEU A 183 -3.21 -15.19 9.03
C LEU A 183 -2.31 -14.97 7.81
N GLN A 184 -1.00 -14.99 8.01
CA GLN A 184 -0.03 -14.88 6.92
C GLN A 184 0.82 -16.15 6.84
N THR A 185 0.81 -16.81 5.67
CA THR A 185 1.49 -18.11 5.46
C THR A 185 2.33 -18.14 4.18
N PHE A 186 3.30 -19.07 4.10
CA PHE A 186 4.13 -19.29 2.89
C PHE A 186 3.62 -20.42 2.00
N GLY A 187 2.41 -20.78 2.04
CA GLY A 187 1.89 -21.83 1.17
C GLY A 187 0.83 -22.68 1.82
N THR A 188 0.56 -23.83 1.19
CA THR A 188 -0.49 -24.72 1.64
C THR A 188 -0.19 -25.38 2.96
N SER A 189 -1.19 -25.40 3.79
CA SER A 189 -1.29 -26.35 4.89
C SER A 189 -2.69 -26.94 4.84
N ASN A 190 -2.82 -28.24 4.98
CA ASN A 190 -4.12 -28.91 5.14
C ASN A 190 -4.90 -28.40 6.37
N CYS A 191 -4.28 -27.54 7.18
CA CYS A 191 -4.89 -26.94 8.35
C CYS A 191 -5.60 -25.61 8.04
N ILE A 192 -5.38 -24.98 6.88
CA ILE A 192 -5.97 -23.65 6.56
C ILE A 192 -7.51 -23.73 6.65
N ASP A 193 -8.09 -24.79 6.09
CA ASP A 193 -9.53 -25.01 6.12
C ASP A 193 -10.07 -25.10 7.55
N GLN A 194 -9.36 -25.82 8.40
CA GLN A 194 -9.72 -25.96 9.82
C GLN A 194 -9.58 -24.63 10.56
N TRP A 195 -8.56 -23.82 10.22
CA TRP A 195 -8.37 -22.49 10.82
C TRP A 195 -9.48 -21.54 10.42
N ILE A 196 -9.85 -21.49 9.14
CA ILE A 196 -10.94 -20.64 8.64
C ILE A 196 -12.26 -21.06 9.28
N THR A 197 -12.59 -22.36 9.26
CA THR A 197 -13.82 -22.89 9.85
C THR A 197 -13.89 -22.59 11.34
N SER A 198 -12.79 -22.76 12.07
CA SER A 198 -12.72 -22.44 13.49
C SER A 198 -12.83 -20.94 13.75
N ALA A 199 -12.14 -20.11 12.96
CA ALA A 199 -12.18 -18.66 13.09
C ALA A 199 -13.61 -18.12 12.91
N ILE A 200 -14.29 -18.56 11.88
CA ILE A 200 -15.64 -18.09 11.56
C ILE A 200 -16.69 -18.74 12.47
N GLY A 201 -16.66 -20.06 12.61
CA GLY A 201 -17.71 -20.82 13.30
C GLY A 201 -17.59 -20.79 14.82
N ARG A 202 -16.37 -21.01 15.38
CA ARG A 202 -16.15 -21.09 16.82
C ARG A 202 -15.88 -19.73 17.46
N TRP A 203 -15.02 -18.91 16.81
CA TRP A 203 -14.55 -17.65 17.39
C TRP A 203 -15.39 -16.44 16.96
N GLY A 204 -16.21 -16.59 15.90
CA GLY A 204 -17.12 -15.55 15.43
C GLY A 204 -16.40 -14.32 14.87
N VAL A 205 -15.28 -14.53 14.15
CA VAL A 205 -14.46 -13.47 13.57
C VAL A 205 -15.29 -12.61 12.63
N GLU A 206 -15.19 -11.29 12.80
CA GLU A 206 -15.85 -10.29 11.95
C GLU A 206 -14.93 -9.76 10.83
N ASP A 207 -13.61 -9.72 11.08
CA ASP A 207 -12.58 -9.25 10.12
C ASP A 207 -11.54 -10.37 9.96
N LEU A 208 -11.52 -11.00 8.77
CA LEU A 208 -10.60 -12.08 8.44
C LEU A 208 -9.66 -11.67 7.32
N GLU A 209 -8.37 -11.79 7.58
CA GLU A 209 -7.29 -11.53 6.62
C GLU A 209 -6.50 -12.80 6.39
N LEU A 210 -6.55 -13.37 5.17
CA LEU A 210 -5.77 -14.53 4.76
C LEU A 210 -4.77 -14.13 3.67
N ILE A 211 -3.48 -14.13 4.02
CA ILE A 211 -2.39 -13.78 3.12
C ILE A 211 -1.53 -15.00 2.87
N ILE A 212 -1.46 -15.43 1.61
CA ILE A 212 -0.61 -16.54 1.19
C ILE A 212 0.53 -16.00 0.34
N ASP A 213 1.73 -15.94 0.90
CA ASP A 213 2.92 -15.41 0.24
C ASP A 213 3.62 -16.51 -0.60
N ASN A 214 2.92 -17.00 -1.64
CA ASN A 214 3.49 -17.97 -2.58
C ASN A 214 2.97 -17.68 -4.00
N SER A 215 3.88 -17.46 -4.93
CA SER A 215 3.54 -17.21 -6.33
C SER A 215 3.16 -18.46 -7.12
N SER A 216 3.45 -19.65 -6.60
CA SER A 216 3.30 -20.91 -7.32
C SER A 216 2.01 -21.65 -6.99
N TRP A 217 1.31 -21.25 -5.97
CA TRP A 217 0.12 -21.94 -5.50
C TRP A 217 -0.92 -20.96 -4.98
N ARG A 218 -2.18 -21.23 -5.31
CA ARG A 218 -3.34 -20.44 -4.91
C ARG A 218 -4.24 -21.29 -4.02
N TYR A 219 -4.80 -20.70 -2.97
CA TYR A 219 -5.75 -21.36 -2.09
C TYR A 219 -7.16 -21.24 -2.65
N ASP A 220 -7.86 -22.37 -2.71
CA ASP A 220 -9.28 -22.42 -3.10
C ASP A 220 -10.16 -22.15 -1.88
N PHE A 221 -10.85 -21.02 -1.87
CA PHE A 221 -11.64 -20.60 -0.70
C PHE A 221 -13.13 -20.98 -0.76
N ARG A 222 -13.49 -21.99 -1.54
CA ARG A 222 -14.87 -22.55 -1.57
C ARG A 222 -15.41 -22.94 -0.21
N LEU A 223 -14.54 -23.25 0.74
CA LEU A 223 -14.91 -23.61 2.10
C LEU A 223 -15.74 -22.53 2.82
N LEU A 224 -15.59 -21.26 2.46
CA LEU A 224 -16.40 -20.18 3.02
C LEU A 224 -17.89 -20.35 2.69
N ASP A 225 -18.23 -21.07 1.63
CA ASP A 225 -19.60 -21.34 1.23
C ASP A 225 -20.31 -22.32 2.18
N GLU A 226 -19.55 -23.14 2.90
CA GLU A 226 -20.06 -24.15 3.83
C GLU A 226 -20.23 -23.63 5.26
N CYS A 227 -19.67 -22.46 5.56
CA CYS A 227 -19.70 -21.90 6.90
C CYS A 227 -21.10 -21.39 7.28
N LYS A 228 -21.65 -21.89 8.40
CA LYS A 228 -22.92 -21.45 8.98
C LYS A 228 -22.69 -20.40 10.09
N ASN A 229 -23.68 -19.55 10.34
CA ASN A 229 -23.65 -18.52 11.42
C ASN A 229 -22.50 -17.51 11.31
N VAL A 230 -22.27 -17.01 10.12
CA VAL A 230 -21.15 -16.13 9.82
C VAL A 230 -21.42 -14.70 10.29
N ARG A 231 -20.51 -14.15 11.10
CA ARG A 231 -20.50 -12.74 11.51
C ARG A 231 -19.54 -11.90 10.67
N LEU A 232 -18.92 -12.50 9.66
CA LEU A 232 -17.88 -11.90 8.85
C LEU A 232 -18.41 -10.67 8.10
N LYS A 233 -17.76 -9.52 8.31
CA LYS A 233 -18.06 -8.23 7.69
C LYS A 233 -16.97 -7.81 6.71
N ARG A 234 -15.72 -8.09 7.05
CA ARG A 234 -14.55 -7.76 6.23
C ARG A 234 -13.75 -9.01 5.91
N LEU A 235 -13.37 -9.15 4.64
CA LEU A 235 -12.56 -10.26 4.16
C LEU A 235 -11.43 -9.74 3.27
N VAL A 236 -10.20 -10.12 3.60
CA VAL A 236 -9.02 -9.86 2.78
C VAL A 236 -8.43 -11.20 2.36
N LEU A 237 -8.33 -11.42 1.07
CA LEU A 237 -7.76 -12.62 0.48
C LEU A 237 -6.57 -12.25 -0.41
N SER A 238 -5.44 -12.91 -0.24
CA SER A 238 -4.28 -12.75 -1.09
C SER A 238 -3.82 -14.09 -1.63
N ASN A 239 -3.68 -14.16 -2.96
CA ASN A 239 -3.24 -15.37 -3.67
C ASN A 239 -4.22 -16.55 -3.50
N CYS A 240 -5.50 -16.24 -3.48
CA CYS A 240 -6.60 -17.19 -3.42
C CYS A 240 -7.34 -17.24 -4.76
N TYR A 241 -8.11 -18.27 -5.01
CA TYR A 241 -8.99 -18.34 -6.18
C TYR A 241 -10.30 -19.01 -5.81
N HIS A 242 -11.31 -18.77 -6.61
CA HIS A 242 -12.62 -19.43 -6.51
C HIS A 242 -13.04 -19.87 -7.90
N HIS A 243 -13.33 -21.15 -8.07
CA HIS A 243 -13.73 -21.71 -9.36
C HIS A 243 -15.11 -21.24 -9.79
N ASP A 244 -16.03 -21.25 -8.84
CA ASP A 244 -17.40 -20.84 -9.03
C ASP A 244 -17.66 -19.56 -8.26
N ALA A 245 -18.70 -18.89 -8.63
CA ALA A 245 -19.06 -17.71 -7.92
C ALA A 245 -19.52 -18.00 -6.49
N PRO A 246 -19.10 -17.16 -5.53
CA PRO A 246 -19.50 -17.34 -4.16
C PRO A 246 -21.01 -17.18 -4.02
N ASN A 247 -21.69 -18.27 -3.74
CA ASN A 247 -23.16 -18.32 -3.62
C ASN A 247 -23.62 -18.36 -2.15
N SER A 248 -22.71 -18.21 -1.20
CA SER A 248 -22.99 -18.44 0.20
C SER A 248 -23.57 -17.23 0.94
N LEU A 249 -24.28 -17.50 2.00
CA LEU A 249 -24.75 -16.52 2.97
C LEU A 249 -23.59 -15.68 3.57
N THR A 250 -22.38 -16.23 3.57
CA THR A 250 -21.16 -15.57 4.04
C THR A 250 -20.88 -14.31 3.23
N PHE A 251 -20.88 -14.42 1.91
CA PHE A 251 -20.60 -13.30 1.03
C PHE A 251 -21.72 -12.26 1.00
N GLN A 252 -22.96 -12.66 1.25
CA GLN A 252 -24.09 -11.73 1.30
C GLN A 252 -24.02 -10.73 2.45
N ARG A 253 -23.27 -11.03 3.52
CA ARG A 253 -23.12 -10.16 4.70
C ARG A 253 -21.85 -9.30 4.66
N LEU A 254 -20.95 -9.56 3.74
CA LEU A 254 -19.72 -8.77 3.61
C LEU A 254 -20.04 -7.32 3.28
N THR A 255 -19.41 -6.44 4.03
CA THR A 255 -19.43 -4.99 3.77
C THR A 255 -18.13 -4.52 3.12
N ALA A 256 -17.01 -5.19 3.37
CA ALA A 256 -15.72 -4.88 2.77
C ALA A 256 -15.01 -6.14 2.25
N LEU A 257 -14.51 -6.09 1.03
CA LEU A 257 -13.77 -7.17 0.38
C LEU A 257 -12.51 -6.63 -0.29
N THR A 258 -11.36 -7.22 0.06
CA THR A 258 -10.09 -6.94 -0.59
C THR A 258 -9.53 -8.21 -1.21
N LEU A 259 -9.24 -8.17 -2.50
CA LEU A 259 -8.70 -9.29 -3.25
C LEU A 259 -7.33 -8.90 -3.83
N CYS A 260 -6.29 -9.67 -3.47
CA CYS A 260 -4.92 -9.40 -3.88
C CYS A 260 -4.39 -10.54 -4.75
N LYS A 261 -3.79 -10.20 -5.90
CA LYS A 261 -3.18 -11.15 -6.85
C LYS A 261 -4.18 -12.17 -7.41
N GLU A 262 -5.41 -11.74 -7.58
CA GLU A 262 -6.48 -12.55 -8.16
C GLU A 262 -6.60 -12.33 -9.67
N HIS A 263 -6.93 -13.38 -10.39
CA HIS A 263 -7.39 -13.29 -11.77
C HIS A 263 -8.92 -13.30 -11.74
N ILE A 264 -9.51 -12.12 -11.58
CA ILE A 264 -10.97 -12.00 -11.49
C ILE A 264 -11.53 -11.63 -12.85
N SER A 265 -11.81 -12.62 -13.65
CA SER A 265 -12.62 -12.43 -14.87
C SER A 265 -14.08 -11.99 -14.58
N HIS A 266 -14.51 -12.04 -13.30
CA HIS A 266 -15.92 -11.93 -12.94
C HIS A 266 -16.22 -10.98 -11.76
N VAL A 267 -15.60 -9.78 -11.72
CA VAL A 267 -15.89 -8.76 -10.67
C VAL A 267 -17.39 -8.49 -10.54
N CYS A 268 -18.11 -8.37 -11.66
CA CYS A 268 -19.55 -8.18 -11.65
C CYS A 268 -20.30 -9.30 -10.94
N TYR A 269 -19.77 -10.52 -11.02
CA TYR A 269 -20.38 -11.66 -10.36
C TYR A 269 -20.21 -11.62 -8.85
N VAL A 270 -19.01 -11.27 -8.38
CA VAL A 270 -18.74 -11.02 -6.96
C VAL A 270 -19.69 -9.94 -6.42
N LEU A 271 -19.81 -8.83 -7.12
CA LEU A 271 -20.67 -7.72 -6.73
C LEU A 271 -22.16 -8.08 -6.72
N ARG A 272 -22.62 -8.98 -7.60
CA ARG A 272 -24.02 -9.46 -7.61
C ARG A 272 -24.33 -10.34 -6.41
N ASN A 273 -23.37 -11.11 -5.95
CA ASN A 273 -23.55 -12.03 -4.80
C ASN A 273 -23.27 -11.34 -3.45
N CYS A 274 -22.38 -10.36 -3.42
CA CYS A 274 -22.08 -9.56 -2.24
C CYS A 274 -23.03 -8.35 -2.12
N VAL A 275 -24.31 -8.59 -1.89
CA VAL A 275 -25.37 -7.56 -1.94
C VAL A 275 -25.26 -6.45 -0.89
N GLN A 276 -24.48 -6.65 0.17
CA GLN A 276 -24.23 -5.64 1.21
C GLN A 276 -22.87 -4.97 1.07
N LEU A 277 -22.10 -5.30 0.03
CA LEU A 277 -20.75 -4.79 -0.14
C LEU A 277 -20.74 -3.28 -0.36
N VAL A 278 -19.98 -2.58 0.47
CA VAL A 278 -19.77 -1.14 0.45
C VAL A 278 -18.40 -0.81 -0.12
N ASP A 279 -17.37 -1.59 0.27
CA ASP A 279 -15.99 -1.36 -0.07
C ASP A 279 -15.42 -2.55 -0.86
N LEU A 280 -14.89 -2.29 -2.06
CA LEU A 280 -14.19 -3.28 -2.87
C LEU A 280 -12.80 -2.76 -3.24
N SER A 281 -11.76 -3.52 -2.88
CA SER A 281 -10.38 -3.24 -3.25
C SER A 281 -9.79 -4.41 -4.01
N LEU A 282 -9.28 -4.17 -5.21
CA LEU A 282 -8.58 -5.13 -6.07
C LEU A 282 -7.11 -4.71 -6.15
N LYS A 283 -6.19 -5.59 -5.70
CA LYS A 283 -4.76 -5.28 -5.62
C LYS A 283 -3.93 -6.29 -6.39
N HIS A 284 -2.99 -5.77 -7.20
CA HIS A 284 -2.04 -6.59 -7.97
C HIS A 284 -2.69 -7.69 -8.83
N SER A 285 -3.91 -7.45 -9.29
CA SER A 285 -4.68 -8.39 -10.12
C SER A 285 -4.32 -8.24 -11.59
N ASP A 286 -4.20 -9.38 -12.29
CA ASP A 286 -3.80 -9.40 -13.69
C ASP A 286 -5.00 -9.67 -14.60
N TYR A 287 -5.33 -8.68 -15.42
CA TYR A 287 -6.39 -8.75 -16.43
C TYR A 287 -5.83 -8.88 -17.84
N ASN A 288 -4.50 -9.13 -17.99
CA ASN A 288 -3.83 -9.20 -19.30
C ASN A 288 -4.10 -7.97 -20.18
N GLN A 289 -4.31 -6.80 -19.56
CA GLN A 289 -4.75 -5.56 -20.23
C GLN A 289 -6.16 -5.60 -20.84
N ASP A 290 -6.92 -6.65 -20.62
CA ASP A 290 -8.31 -6.73 -21.05
C ASP A 290 -9.16 -5.66 -20.35
N PRO A 291 -10.22 -5.16 -21.01
CA PRO A 291 -11.12 -4.19 -20.43
C PRO A 291 -11.88 -4.73 -19.21
N LEU A 292 -11.88 -3.97 -18.12
CA LEU A 292 -12.65 -4.27 -16.92
C LEU A 292 -14.02 -3.59 -17.00
N HIS A 293 -15.07 -4.39 -17.26
CA HIS A 293 -16.44 -3.89 -17.29
C HIS A 293 -17.14 -4.13 -15.96
N ILE A 294 -17.62 -3.05 -15.31
CA ILE A 294 -18.37 -3.13 -14.05
C ILE A 294 -19.78 -2.59 -14.26
N CYS A 295 -20.75 -3.51 -14.29
CA CYS A 295 -22.16 -3.23 -14.50
C CYS A 295 -23.01 -4.00 -13.48
N VAL A 296 -23.38 -3.34 -12.38
CA VAL A 296 -24.18 -3.92 -11.31
C VAL A 296 -25.18 -2.92 -10.75
N PRO A 297 -26.36 -2.78 -11.40
CA PRO A 297 -27.34 -1.75 -11.07
C PRO A 297 -27.93 -1.82 -9.66
N LYS A 298 -27.86 -3.01 -9.02
CA LYS A 298 -28.40 -3.24 -7.66
C LYS A 298 -27.31 -3.23 -6.58
N SER A 299 -26.07 -2.92 -6.92
CA SER A 299 -24.96 -2.90 -5.98
C SER A 299 -25.08 -1.72 -5.00
N LYS A 300 -24.71 -1.96 -3.74
CA LYS A 300 -24.56 -0.93 -2.70
C LYS A 300 -23.13 -0.38 -2.61
N LEU A 301 -22.28 -0.75 -3.56
CA LEU A 301 -20.86 -0.37 -3.58
C LEU A 301 -20.71 1.15 -3.57
N LYS A 302 -20.01 1.67 -2.56
CA LYS A 302 -19.69 3.09 -2.41
C LYS A 302 -18.25 3.39 -2.81
N ASN A 303 -17.33 2.50 -2.47
CA ASN A 303 -15.91 2.68 -2.67
C ASN A 303 -15.34 1.56 -3.53
N LEU A 304 -14.68 1.93 -4.62
CA LEU A 304 -13.97 1.00 -5.51
C LEU A 304 -12.52 1.43 -5.63
N GLN A 305 -11.60 0.51 -5.31
CA GLN A 305 -10.17 0.73 -5.42
C GLN A 305 -9.51 -0.31 -6.34
N LEU A 306 -8.70 0.15 -7.27
CA LEU A 306 -7.81 -0.65 -8.11
C LEU A 306 -6.36 -0.27 -7.79
N ASP A 307 -5.55 -1.20 -7.28
CA ASP A 307 -4.17 -0.95 -6.91
C ASP A 307 -3.22 -1.88 -7.66
N ASN A 308 -2.39 -1.31 -8.52
CA ASN A 308 -1.42 -2.04 -9.35
C ASN A 308 -2.03 -3.20 -10.13
N CYS A 309 -3.25 -3.02 -10.62
CA CYS A 309 -3.91 -3.99 -11.51
C CYS A 309 -3.44 -3.79 -12.96
N ASN A 310 -3.17 -4.91 -13.65
CA ASN A 310 -2.79 -4.89 -15.07
C ASN A 310 -4.04 -4.84 -15.95
N VAL A 311 -4.65 -3.65 -16.03
CA VAL A 311 -5.86 -3.37 -16.81
C VAL A 311 -5.61 -2.16 -17.71
N GLY A 312 -6.07 -2.21 -18.97
CA GLY A 312 -5.91 -1.09 -19.92
C GLY A 312 -7.08 -0.12 -19.91
N GLN A 313 -8.29 -0.63 -19.74
CA GLN A 313 -9.53 0.16 -19.81
C GLN A 313 -10.46 -0.25 -18.67
N VAL A 314 -11.14 0.73 -18.06
CA VAL A 314 -12.14 0.49 -17.01
C VAL A 314 -13.46 1.16 -17.40
N TYR A 315 -14.52 0.37 -17.42
CA TYR A 315 -15.88 0.79 -17.74
C TYR A 315 -16.74 0.72 -16.47
N LEU A 316 -17.10 1.87 -15.92
CA LEU A 316 -18.03 2.00 -14.78
C LEU A 316 -19.45 2.22 -15.35
N THR A 317 -20.09 1.16 -15.84
CA THR A 317 -21.30 1.28 -16.68
C THR A 317 -22.55 1.59 -15.85
N SER A 318 -22.78 0.86 -14.74
CA SER A 318 -23.95 1.08 -13.89
C SER A 318 -23.62 0.72 -12.43
N LEU A 319 -23.32 1.75 -11.63
CA LEU A 319 -23.00 1.67 -10.21
C LEU A 319 -23.67 2.83 -9.46
N PRO A 320 -24.97 2.73 -9.16
CA PRO A 320 -25.78 3.86 -8.69
C PRO A 320 -25.39 4.40 -7.32
N CYS A 321 -24.71 3.61 -6.49
CA CYS A 321 -24.28 3.99 -5.15
C CYS A 321 -22.79 4.36 -5.06
N LEU A 322 -22.03 4.27 -6.14
CA LEU A 322 -20.59 4.56 -6.12
C LEU A 322 -20.33 6.03 -5.80
N GLU A 323 -19.64 6.29 -4.70
CA GLU A 323 -19.29 7.62 -4.20
C GLU A 323 -17.83 7.98 -4.47
N ALA A 324 -16.93 6.96 -4.40
CA ALA A 324 -15.49 7.15 -4.58
C ALA A 324 -14.87 6.05 -5.44
N PHE A 325 -13.96 6.47 -6.33
CA PHE A 325 -13.14 5.59 -7.16
C PHE A 325 -11.67 5.97 -7.03
N ALA A 326 -10.82 4.99 -6.73
CA ALA A 326 -9.39 5.16 -6.69
C ALA A 326 -8.68 4.15 -7.60
N CYS A 327 -7.69 4.62 -8.37
CA CYS A 327 -6.88 3.77 -9.22
C CYS A 327 -5.39 4.13 -9.08
N ARG A 328 -4.57 3.13 -8.76
CA ARG A 328 -3.12 3.26 -8.67
C ARG A 328 -2.44 2.25 -9.60
N GLY A 329 -1.38 2.65 -10.28
CA GLY A 329 -0.57 1.77 -11.13
C GLY A 329 -0.28 2.34 -12.51
N GLN A 330 -0.48 1.53 -13.54
CA GLN A 330 -0.30 1.96 -14.93
C GLN A 330 -1.46 2.88 -15.37
N PRO A 331 -1.23 3.81 -16.29
CA PRO A 331 -2.29 4.63 -16.87
C PRO A 331 -3.39 3.79 -17.52
N ILE A 332 -4.63 4.14 -17.26
CA ILE A 332 -5.82 3.49 -17.80
C ILE A 332 -6.68 4.45 -18.63
N GLU A 333 -7.53 3.92 -19.48
CA GLU A 333 -8.67 4.66 -20.06
C GLU A 333 -9.89 4.43 -19.17
N LEU A 334 -10.52 5.52 -18.72
CA LEU A 334 -11.65 5.47 -17.80
C LEU A 334 -12.93 5.92 -18.47
N HIS A 335 -13.92 5.04 -18.53
CA HIS A 335 -15.22 5.26 -19.16
C HIS A 335 -16.31 5.32 -18.08
N TYR A 336 -17.03 6.43 -18.03
CA TYR A 336 -18.14 6.63 -17.11
C TYR A 336 -19.47 6.37 -17.83
N GLY A 337 -20.34 5.58 -17.20
CA GLY A 337 -21.73 5.39 -17.55
C GLY A 337 -22.64 5.97 -16.45
N GLU A 338 -23.59 5.17 -15.97
CA GLU A 338 -24.53 5.60 -14.92
C GLU A 338 -23.89 5.47 -13.52
N VAL A 339 -23.18 6.51 -13.11
CA VAL A 339 -22.54 6.64 -11.78
C VAL A 339 -22.95 7.96 -11.11
N PRO A 340 -24.24 8.16 -10.82
CA PRO A 340 -24.78 9.47 -10.45
C PRO A 340 -24.30 10.01 -9.10
N ARG A 341 -23.68 9.17 -8.25
CA ARG A 341 -23.18 9.55 -6.94
C ARG A 341 -21.66 9.64 -6.87
N LEU A 342 -20.95 9.40 -7.95
CA LEU A 342 -19.48 9.44 -7.96
C LEU A 342 -18.99 10.88 -7.83
N ARG A 343 -18.47 11.22 -6.65
CA ARG A 343 -18.00 12.56 -6.29
C ARG A 343 -16.49 12.64 -6.12
N HIS A 344 -15.83 11.53 -5.77
CA HIS A 344 -14.41 11.48 -5.45
C HIS A 344 -13.70 10.54 -6.42
N VAL A 345 -12.71 11.06 -7.14
CA VAL A 345 -11.83 10.25 -8.00
C VAL A 345 -10.38 10.54 -7.66
N SER A 346 -9.61 9.47 -7.41
CA SER A 346 -8.17 9.54 -7.16
C SER A 346 -7.42 8.65 -8.14
N LEU A 347 -6.55 9.25 -8.96
CA LEU A 347 -5.78 8.54 -9.98
C LEU A 347 -4.29 8.75 -9.73
N ASN A 348 -3.59 7.65 -9.38
CA ASN A 348 -2.17 7.65 -9.11
C ASN A 348 -1.47 6.74 -10.14
N PHE A 349 -0.91 7.34 -11.17
CA PHE A 349 -0.30 6.63 -12.27
C PHE A 349 1.20 6.79 -12.31
N LEU A 350 1.89 5.67 -12.53
CA LEU A 350 3.32 5.60 -12.74
C LEU A 350 3.62 4.96 -14.09
N GLN A 351 4.23 5.71 -14.97
CA GLN A 351 4.76 5.13 -16.22
C GLN A 351 6.18 4.62 -15.97
N THR A 352 6.31 3.29 -15.89
CA THR A 352 7.60 2.60 -15.80
C THR A 352 7.94 2.02 -17.16
N GLY A 353 8.78 2.68 -17.93
CA GLY A 353 9.30 2.06 -19.15
C GLY A 353 9.93 3.04 -20.10
N ASP A 354 11.12 2.66 -20.50
CA ASP A 354 11.87 3.21 -21.62
C ASP A 354 11.29 2.64 -22.95
N ASN A 355 9.97 2.68 -23.07
CA ASN A 355 9.29 2.22 -24.29
C ASN A 355 9.42 3.30 -25.38
N GLY A 356 10.66 3.64 -25.70
CA GLY A 356 11.01 4.58 -26.76
C GLY A 356 10.63 4.16 -28.18
N LYS A 357 9.72 3.18 -28.35
CA LYS A 357 9.28 2.77 -29.71
C LYS A 357 7.79 2.91 -29.97
N ASP A 358 6.96 3.09 -28.93
CA ASP A 358 5.53 3.38 -29.11
C ASP A 358 5.01 4.09 -27.85
N GLY A 359 5.63 5.24 -27.54
CA GLY A 359 5.20 6.09 -26.44
C GLY A 359 3.72 6.45 -26.61
N SER A 360 2.84 5.56 -26.21
CA SER A 360 1.42 5.81 -26.13
C SER A 360 1.20 6.91 -25.08
N LEU A 361 1.39 8.16 -25.55
CA LEU A 361 1.08 9.34 -24.76
C LEU A 361 -0.39 9.25 -24.37
N CYS A 362 -0.65 9.05 -23.09
CA CYS A 362 -2.02 9.08 -22.58
C CYS A 362 -2.58 10.48 -22.83
N ARG A 363 -3.72 10.56 -23.50
CA ARG A 363 -4.44 11.83 -23.63
C ARG A 363 -5.18 12.07 -22.33
N LEU A 364 -5.03 13.25 -21.74
CA LEU A 364 -5.76 13.62 -20.52
C LEU A 364 -7.26 13.37 -20.64
N GLY A 365 -7.84 13.62 -21.81
CA GLY A 365 -9.24 13.34 -22.10
C GLY A 365 -9.66 11.87 -22.01
N LYS A 366 -8.72 10.90 -22.08
CA LYS A 366 -9.03 9.46 -21.92
C LYS A 366 -9.36 9.07 -20.47
N LEU A 367 -9.06 9.95 -19.52
CA LEU A 367 -9.43 9.76 -18.11
C LEU A 367 -10.88 10.16 -17.83
N PHE A 368 -11.57 10.79 -18.80
CA PHE A 368 -12.92 11.35 -18.64
C PHE A 368 -13.81 11.02 -19.84
N LEU A 369 -13.90 9.72 -20.19
CA LEU A 369 -14.71 9.26 -21.31
C LEU A 369 -16.14 8.89 -20.86
N GLY A 370 -17.12 9.14 -21.71
CA GLY A 370 -18.52 8.82 -21.45
C GLY A 370 -19.30 9.95 -20.78
N ILE A 371 -20.27 9.59 -19.94
CA ILE A 371 -21.12 10.56 -19.23
C ILE A 371 -20.33 11.10 -18.03
N PRO A 372 -20.06 12.42 -17.96
CA PRO A 372 -19.29 12.97 -16.86
C PRO A 372 -20.07 12.84 -15.55
N PRO A 373 -19.49 12.19 -14.52
CA PRO A 373 -20.11 12.12 -13.22
C PRO A 373 -20.07 13.50 -12.50
N PRO A 374 -20.89 13.72 -11.47
CA PRO A 374 -20.88 14.96 -10.70
C PRO A 374 -19.69 15.03 -9.74
N LEU A 375 -18.47 15.02 -10.31
CA LEU A 375 -17.23 15.05 -9.53
C LEU A 375 -17.10 16.33 -8.73
N GLU A 376 -16.87 16.20 -7.42
CA GLU A 376 -16.56 17.31 -6.52
C GLU A 376 -15.07 17.37 -6.18
N TYR A 377 -14.39 16.21 -6.15
CA TYR A 377 -12.97 16.08 -5.81
C TYR A 377 -12.24 15.20 -6.82
N LEU A 378 -11.14 15.72 -7.34
CA LEU A 378 -10.25 14.99 -8.23
C LEU A 378 -8.80 15.09 -7.73
N ALA A 379 -8.19 13.95 -7.46
CA ALA A 379 -6.76 13.85 -7.18
C ALA A 379 -6.05 13.17 -8.36
N LEU A 380 -5.02 13.81 -8.88
CA LEU A 380 -4.16 13.29 -9.94
C LEU A 380 -2.72 13.24 -9.45
N GLN A 381 -2.14 12.05 -9.41
CA GLN A 381 -0.72 11.86 -9.14
C GLN A 381 -0.11 11.17 -10.36
N LEU A 382 0.75 11.89 -11.07
CA LEU A 382 1.24 11.48 -12.37
C LEU A 382 2.76 11.44 -12.34
N ARG A 383 3.32 10.23 -12.26
CA ARG A 383 4.76 9.99 -12.09
C ARG A 383 5.40 9.43 -13.35
N GLY A 384 6.62 9.85 -13.64
CA GLY A 384 7.40 9.34 -14.76
C GLY A 384 8.60 10.25 -15.10
N GLY A 385 9.61 9.70 -15.78
CA GLY A 385 10.81 10.46 -16.14
C GLY A 385 10.60 11.47 -17.28
N GLN A 386 9.62 11.22 -18.14
CA GLN A 386 9.27 12.09 -19.27
C GLN A 386 7.76 12.39 -19.24
N MET A 387 7.36 13.53 -19.76
CA MET A 387 5.94 13.88 -19.88
C MET A 387 5.23 12.90 -20.82
N TRP A 388 4.33 12.12 -20.28
CA TRP A 388 3.55 11.13 -21.03
C TRP A 388 2.07 11.52 -21.20
N ILE A 389 1.70 12.70 -20.73
CA ILE A 389 0.34 13.25 -20.89
C ILE A 389 0.34 14.26 -22.02
N LYS A 390 -0.55 14.08 -22.99
CA LYS A 390 -0.87 15.12 -23.95
C LYS A 390 -1.93 16.06 -23.40
N PRO A 391 -1.66 17.37 -23.30
CA PRO A 391 -2.65 18.36 -22.91
C PRO A 391 -3.61 18.63 -24.09
N VAL A 392 -4.44 17.64 -24.40
CA VAL A 392 -5.52 17.81 -25.37
C VAL A 392 -6.74 18.28 -24.62
N ALA A 393 -7.47 19.24 -25.20
CA ALA A 393 -8.70 19.77 -24.61
C ALA A 393 -9.63 18.63 -24.11
N ILE A 394 -10.01 18.70 -22.84
CA ILE A 394 -10.96 17.79 -22.24
C ILE A 394 -12.33 18.13 -22.81
N ARG A 395 -12.93 17.20 -23.56
CA ARG A 395 -14.26 17.40 -24.14
C ARG A 395 -15.37 17.40 -23.09
N SER A 396 -15.17 16.67 -22.02
CA SER A 396 -16.09 16.59 -20.88
C SER A 396 -15.82 17.75 -19.92
N GLN A 397 -16.83 18.59 -19.68
CA GLN A 397 -16.71 19.64 -18.68
C GLN A 397 -16.90 19.08 -17.29
N LEU A 398 -15.97 19.41 -16.40
CA LEU A 398 -16.00 19.04 -14.97
C LEU A 398 -16.76 20.11 -14.17
N ASN A 399 -18.02 20.35 -14.53
CA ASN A 399 -18.82 21.48 -14.03
C ASN A 399 -19.07 21.47 -12.52
N HIS A 400 -18.94 20.33 -11.87
CA HIS A 400 -19.19 20.19 -10.43
C HIS A 400 -17.91 20.09 -9.61
N LEU A 401 -16.73 20.12 -10.27
CA LEU A 401 -15.46 19.97 -9.61
C LEU A 401 -15.13 21.18 -8.74
N LYS A 402 -15.02 20.97 -7.43
CA LYS A 402 -14.71 22.00 -6.44
C LYS A 402 -13.26 21.98 -5.99
N LYS A 403 -12.67 20.78 -5.91
CA LYS A 403 -11.29 20.59 -5.44
C LYS A 403 -10.49 19.75 -6.42
N LEU A 404 -9.36 20.30 -6.87
CA LEU A 404 -8.40 19.63 -7.72
C LEU A 404 -7.06 19.56 -7.01
N PHE A 405 -6.56 18.34 -6.82
CA PHE A 405 -5.26 18.07 -6.26
C PHE A 405 -4.38 17.39 -7.32
N ILE A 406 -3.23 17.99 -7.63
CA ILE A 406 -2.27 17.47 -8.60
C ILE A 406 -0.93 17.28 -7.91
N ALA A 407 -0.45 16.03 -7.83
CA ALA A 407 0.76 15.69 -7.10
C ALA A 407 1.88 15.15 -8.00
N ASN A 408 3.11 15.36 -7.53
CA ASN A 408 4.35 14.86 -8.15
C ASN A 408 4.54 15.29 -9.61
N VAL A 409 4.21 16.55 -9.89
CA VAL A 409 4.48 17.15 -11.20
C VAL A 409 5.97 17.33 -11.35
N ALA A 410 6.57 16.62 -12.29
CA ALA A 410 8.00 16.78 -12.58
C ALA A 410 8.25 18.16 -13.22
N MET A 411 9.31 18.85 -12.82
CA MET A 411 9.65 20.21 -13.27
C MET A 411 9.77 20.33 -14.80
N ASN A 412 10.18 19.27 -15.49
CA ASN A 412 10.34 19.25 -16.94
C ASN A 412 9.04 19.08 -17.73
N TRP A 413 7.88 18.90 -17.05
CA TRP A 413 6.59 18.69 -17.74
C TRP A 413 5.90 19.98 -18.16
N GLY A 414 6.35 21.14 -17.67
CA GLY A 414 5.65 22.41 -17.86
C GLY A 414 4.31 22.46 -17.12
N THR A 415 3.63 23.58 -17.16
CA THR A 415 2.38 23.83 -16.43
C THR A 415 1.14 23.92 -17.32
N PHE A 416 1.31 23.90 -18.63
CA PHE A 416 0.24 24.12 -19.60
C PHE A 416 -0.92 23.11 -19.48
N TRP A 417 -0.63 21.83 -19.22
CA TRP A 417 -1.66 20.81 -19.05
C TRP A 417 -2.51 21.01 -17.80
N ILE A 418 -1.98 21.65 -16.75
CA ILE A 418 -2.73 22.04 -15.55
C ILE A 418 -3.75 23.11 -15.91
N LEU A 419 -3.36 24.10 -16.72
CA LEU A 419 -4.28 25.14 -17.18
C LEU A 419 -5.41 24.56 -18.05
N THR A 420 -5.14 23.48 -18.80
CA THR A 420 -6.17 22.78 -19.57
C THR A 420 -7.21 22.11 -18.66
N LEU A 421 -6.79 21.55 -17.52
CA LEU A 421 -7.71 21.02 -16.50
C LEU A 421 -8.52 22.14 -15.85
N LEU A 422 -7.88 23.25 -15.55
CA LEU A 422 -8.51 24.41 -14.98
C LEU A 422 -9.65 24.92 -15.91
N ALA A 423 -9.36 25.04 -17.20
CA ALA A 423 -10.33 25.45 -18.21
C ALA A 423 -11.54 24.51 -18.31
N ALA A 424 -11.35 23.21 -18.02
CA ALA A 424 -12.43 22.23 -18.00
C ALA A 424 -13.27 22.24 -16.71
N ALA A 425 -12.81 22.93 -15.64
CA ALA A 425 -13.41 22.92 -14.32
C ALA A 425 -13.86 24.35 -13.87
N PRO A 426 -14.89 24.92 -14.46
CA PRO A 426 -15.28 26.33 -14.21
C PRO A 426 -15.75 26.60 -12.77
N ALA A 427 -16.23 25.59 -12.04
CA ALA A 427 -16.71 25.71 -10.66
C ALA A 427 -15.63 25.41 -9.59
N LEU A 428 -14.35 25.34 -9.99
CA LEU A 428 -13.26 24.99 -9.08
C LEU A 428 -13.07 26.07 -8.00
N GLU A 429 -13.09 25.65 -6.73
CA GLU A 429 -12.88 26.50 -5.57
C GLU A 429 -11.47 26.41 -5.00
N SER A 430 -10.83 25.23 -5.07
CA SER A 430 -9.52 24.98 -4.49
C SER A 430 -8.63 24.19 -5.47
N LEU A 431 -7.43 24.71 -5.71
CA LEU A 431 -6.39 24.08 -6.54
C LEU A 431 -5.13 23.83 -5.70
N HIS A 432 -4.75 22.56 -5.56
CA HIS A 432 -3.50 22.16 -4.92
C HIS A 432 -2.57 21.55 -5.96
N VAL A 433 -1.33 22.03 -6.05
CA VAL A 433 -0.32 21.52 -6.97
C VAL A 433 0.97 21.22 -6.21
N HIS A 434 1.50 20.01 -6.35
CA HIS A 434 2.79 19.62 -5.80
C HIS A 434 3.80 19.41 -6.93
N PHE A 435 4.90 20.13 -6.86
CA PHE A 435 6.04 19.99 -7.75
C PHE A 435 7.13 19.13 -7.12
N ASP A 436 7.58 18.08 -7.83
CA ASP A 436 8.64 17.19 -7.36
C ASP A 436 10.02 17.82 -7.62
N SER A 437 10.69 18.21 -6.56
CA SER A 437 12.01 18.87 -6.62
C SER A 437 13.18 17.91 -6.89
N GLU A 438 13.01 16.61 -6.65
CA GLU A 438 14.13 15.65 -6.74
C GLU A 438 14.58 15.34 -8.18
N LYS A 439 13.79 15.69 -9.19
CA LYS A 439 14.05 15.39 -10.61
C LYS A 439 14.32 16.62 -11.44
N ALA A 440 15.19 17.50 -10.97
CA ALA A 440 15.63 18.69 -11.68
C ALA A 440 16.52 18.37 -12.88
N SER A 441 15.94 17.96 -14.01
CA SER A 441 16.52 18.20 -15.32
C SER A 441 16.02 19.55 -15.81
N ALA A 442 16.89 20.35 -16.45
CA ALA A 442 16.56 21.69 -16.91
C ALA A 442 15.19 21.73 -17.61
N PRO A 443 14.35 22.74 -17.34
CA PRO A 443 13.03 22.83 -17.94
C PRO A 443 13.17 22.84 -19.46
N GLY A 444 12.60 21.84 -20.11
CA GLY A 444 12.40 21.88 -21.56
C GLY A 444 11.58 23.11 -21.89
N LEU A 445 12.12 24.01 -22.71
CA LEU A 445 11.46 25.18 -23.26
C LEU A 445 10.22 24.79 -24.08
N LEU A 446 9.13 24.39 -23.42
CA LEU A 446 7.83 24.18 -24.02
C LEU A 446 6.77 25.06 -23.34
N ASP A 447 7.14 26.30 -23.07
CA ASP A 447 6.15 27.35 -22.82
C ASP A 447 5.65 27.85 -24.18
N VAL A 448 4.84 27.00 -24.83
CA VAL A 448 4.06 27.48 -25.97
C VAL A 448 3.03 28.45 -25.42
N GLN A 449 3.15 29.68 -25.86
CA GLN A 449 2.20 30.76 -25.63
C GLN A 449 0.77 30.29 -25.95
N ALA A 450 0.06 29.82 -24.96
CA ALA A 450 -1.37 29.63 -25.06
C ALA A 450 -2.02 30.87 -24.46
N GLU A 451 -2.42 31.77 -25.31
CA GLU A 451 -3.32 32.90 -25.02
C GLU A 451 -4.72 32.36 -24.65
N HIS A 452 -4.84 31.68 -23.53
CA HIS A 452 -6.13 31.33 -22.99
C HIS A 452 -6.39 32.22 -21.78
N HIS A 453 -6.90 33.41 -22.03
CA HIS A 453 -7.44 34.32 -21.01
C HIS A 453 -8.82 33.83 -20.53
N GLN A 454 -8.85 32.62 -19.95
CA GLN A 454 -10.08 32.14 -19.34
C GLN A 454 -10.05 32.50 -17.86
N HIS A 455 -10.97 33.39 -17.45
CA HIS A 455 -11.09 33.80 -16.05
C HIS A 455 -11.80 32.71 -15.23
N HIS A 456 -11.27 32.44 -14.05
CA HIS A 456 -11.82 31.52 -13.06
C HIS A 456 -12.49 32.31 -11.94
N TYR A 457 -13.83 32.44 -12.03
CA TYR A 457 -14.61 33.24 -11.08
C TYR A 457 -14.99 32.52 -9.78
N HIS A 458 -14.56 31.27 -9.56
CA HIS A 458 -14.87 30.50 -8.38
C HIS A 458 -13.65 30.06 -7.58
N LEU A 459 -12.41 30.19 -8.11
CA LEU A 459 -11.20 29.79 -7.45
C LEU A 459 -10.86 30.73 -6.29
N LYS A 460 -10.92 30.21 -5.05
CA LYS A 460 -10.65 30.91 -3.80
C LYS A 460 -9.30 30.58 -3.19
N GLU A 461 -8.82 29.36 -3.39
CA GLU A 461 -7.63 28.86 -2.77
C GLU A 461 -6.67 28.26 -3.82
N LEU A 462 -5.41 28.70 -3.78
CA LEU A 462 -4.28 28.09 -4.48
C LEU A 462 -3.25 27.62 -3.45
N MET A 463 -2.90 26.34 -3.51
CA MET A 463 -1.79 25.78 -2.71
C MET A 463 -0.74 25.19 -3.63
N VAL A 464 0.51 25.62 -3.49
CA VAL A 464 1.66 25.09 -4.22
C VAL A 464 2.64 24.50 -3.22
N VAL A 465 2.90 23.19 -3.33
CA VAL A 465 3.84 22.43 -2.49
C VAL A 465 5.09 22.13 -3.30
N GLY A 466 6.27 22.18 -2.68
CA GLY A 466 7.56 22.11 -3.38
C GLY A 466 7.90 23.41 -4.08
N PHE A 467 7.47 24.55 -3.51
CA PHE A 467 7.73 25.88 -4.04
C PHE A 467 9.14 26.34 -3.66
N ASN A 468 9.97 26.63 -4.66
CA ASN A 468 11.38 27.03 -4.51
C ASN A 468 11.67 28.43 -5.09
N ALA A 469 10.65 29.23 -5.36
CA ALA A 469 10.74 30.56 -5.93
C ALA A 469 11.53 30.63 -7.26
N VAL A 470 11.52 29.57 -8.05
CA VAL A 470 12.13 29.61 -9.40
C VAL A 470 11.19 30.30 -10.39
N ALA A 471 11.73 31.03 -11.37
CA ALA A 471 10.97 31.91 -12.26
C ALA A 471 9.75 31.27 -12.94
N TRP A 472 9.81 30.00 -13.30
CA TRP A 472 8.65 29.31 -13.89
C TRP A 472 7.54 29.00 -12.85
N GLN A 473 7.88 28.78 -11.56
CA GLN A 473 6.89 28.60 -10.49
C GLN A 473 6.22 29.92 -10.14
N THR A 474 7.00 31.00 -9.99
CA THR A 474 6.45 32.33 -9.76
C THR A 474 5.58 32.77 -10.94
N GLY A 475 6.01 32.52 -12.18
CA GLY A 475 5.22 32.76 -13.40
C GLY A 475 3.92 31.95 -13.44
N PHE A 476 3.93 30.67 -13.01
CA PHE A 476 2.72 29.87 -12.91
C PHE A 476 1.74 30.43 -11.87
N VAL A 477 2.21 30.74 -10.65
CA VAL A 477 1.38 31.33 -9.59
C VAL A 477 0.79 32.67 -10.04
N LYS A 478 1.61 33.56 -10.60
CA LYS A 478 1.18 34.85 -11.14
C LYS A 478 0.08 34.72 -12.18
N ARG A 479 0.20 33.76 -13.10
CA ARG A 479 -0.80 33.49 -14.14
C ARG A 479 -2.13 33.02 -13.54
N ILE A 480 -2.10 32.16 -12.52
CA ILE A 480 -3.33 31.72 -11.81
C ILE A 480 -3.97 32.90 -11.09
N MET A 481 -3.17 33.74 -10.39
CA MET A 481 -3.68 34.93 -9.70
C MET A 481 -4.35 35.90 -10.67
N GLN A 482 -3.75 36.15 -11.84
CA GLN A 482 -4.29 37.00 -12.88
C GLN A 482 -5.60 36.45 -13.47
N ALA A 483 -5.69 35.12 -13.62
CA ALA A 483 -6.88 34.45 -14.14
C ALA A 483 -8.03 34.34 -13.11
N SER A 484 -7.75 34.54 -11.81
CA SER A 484 -8.70 34.28 -10.73
C SER A 484 -8.96 35.51 -9.86
N PRO A 485 -9.87 36.38 -10.26
CA PRO A 485 -10.09 37.70 -9.61
C PRO A 485 -10.64 37.60 -8.18
N ILE A 486 -11.23 36.48 -7.78
CA ILE A 486 -11.76 36.24 -6.43
C ILE A 486 -10.87 35.37 -5.56
N LEU A 487 -9.61 35.13 -5.95
CA LEU A 487 -8.66 34.34 -5.19
C LEU A 487 -8.40 34.99 -3.82
N GLU A 488 -8.68 34.26 -2.75
CA GLU A 488 -8.57 34.76 -1.37
C GLU A 488 -7.24 34.36 -0.72
N HIS A 489 -6.80 33.12 -0.98
CA HIS A 489 -5.63 32.56 -0.32
C HIS A 489 -4.66 31.92 -1.31
N VAL A 490 -3.37 32.21 -1.16
CA VAL A 490 -2.27 31.58 -1.89
C VAL A 490 -1.27 31.03 -0.86
N HIS A 491 -1.16 29.72 -0.79
CA HIS A 491 -0.20 29.03 0.08
C HIS A 491 0.96 28.47 -0.74
N LEU A 492 2.16 28.95 -0.46
CA LEU A 492 3.39 28.53 -1.11
C LEU A 492 4.25 27.83 -0.07
N LEU A 493 4.34 26.51 -0.16
CA LEU A 493 4.94 25.64 0.85
C LEU A 493 6.19 24.96 0.28
N ASP A 494 7.29 25.04 1.01
CA ASP A 494 8.38 24.08 0.81
C ASP A 494 8.00 22.78 1.51
N GLY A 495 7.99 21.66 0.76
CA GLY A 495 7.57 20.38 1.29
C GLY A 495 7.38 19.33 0.21
N HIS A 496 6.94 18.16 0.64
CA HIS A 496 6.64 17.05 -0.26
C HIS A 496 5.35 16.36 0.12
N VAL A 497 4.80 15.61 -0.82
CA VAL A 497 3.58 14.82 -0.62
C VAL A 497 3.95 13.38 -0.36
N VAL A 498 3.43 12.82 0.72
CA VAL A 498 3.57 11.40 1.08
C VAL A 498 2.24 10.70 0.87
N GLU A 499 2.32 9.47 0.36
CA GLU A 499 1.16 8.61 0.25
C GLU A 499 0.81 8.03 1.62
N ASP A 500 -0.41 8.20 2.05
CA ASP A 500 -0.94 7.53 3.23
C ASP A 500 -1.35 6.10 2.83
N GLU A 501 -0.45 5.14 3.08
CA GLU A 501 -0.69 3.72 2.76
C GLU A 501 -1.75 3.08 3.68
N GLU A 502 -2.05 3.68 4.83
CA GLU A 502 -3.01 3.15 5.80
C GLU A 502 -4.46 3.48 5.41
N ARG A 503 -4.68 4.52 4.64
CA ARG A 503 -6.01 4.86 4.16
C ARG A 503 -6.41 3.97 2.99
N GLU A 504 -7.55 3.32 3.09
CA GLU A 504 -8.10 2.43 2.05
C GLU A 504 -8.34 3.14 0.72
N LEU A 505 -8.66 4.42 0.75
CA LEU A 505 -8.69 5.31 -0.42
C LEU A 505 -7.39 6.11 -0.41
N VAL A 506 -6.67 6.13 -1.52
CA VAL A 506 -5.38 6.80 -1.66
C VAL A 506 -5.44 8.21 -1.08
N GLY A 507 -5.00 8.36 0.16
CA GLY A 507 -4.84 9.64 0.83
C GLY A 507 -3.47 10.21 0.48
N LEU A 508 -3.41 11.50 0.22
CA LEU A 508 -2.17 12.24 0.05
C LEU A 508 -2.00 13.18 1.24
N GLU A 509 -0.91 13.01 1.98
CA GLU A 509 -0.56 13.86 3.09
C GLU A 509 0.55 14.83 2.70
N ILE A 510 0.40 16.09 3.07
CA ILE A 510 1.40 17.12 2.82
C ILE A 510 2.32 17.17 4.03
N VAL A 511 3.59 16.81 3.82
CA VAL A 511 4.65 16.96 4.81
C VAL A 511 5.38 18.26 4.53
N ARG A 512 5.27 19.19 5.47
CA ARG A 512 5.92 20.52 5.36
C ARG A 512 7.41 20.38 5.68
N SER A 513 8.26 21.01 4.87
CA SER A 513 9.67 21.23 5.18
C SER A 513 9.79 22.41 6.15
N ARG A 514 10.85 22.46 6.94
CA ARG A 514 11.13 23.59 7.85
C ARG A 514 12.09 24.59 7.19
N ARG A 515 11.85 24.99 5.93
CA ARG A 515 12.63 26.05 5.31
C ARG A 515 12.29 27.39 5.99
N GLU A 516 13.29 28.04 6.53
CA GLU A 516 13.17 29.43 6.99
C GLU A 516 13.51 30.36 5.81
N TRP A 517 12.49 31.04 5.30
CA TRP A 517 12.67 32.06 4.27
C TRP A 517 13.34 33.30 4.88
N HIS A 518 14.45 33.75 4.31
CA HIS A 518 15.05 35.02 4.69
C HIS A 518 14.09 36.17 4.34
N GLN A 519 14.06 37.23 5.19
CA GLN A 519 13.12 38.32 5.01
C GLN A 519 13.25 39.03 3.66
N CYS A 520 14.47 39.17 3.13
CA CYS A 520 14.72 39.76 1.82
C CYS A 520 14.18 38.86 0.68
N GLU A 521 14.45 37.56 0.70
CA GLU A 521 13.91 36.60 -0.29
C GLU A 521 12.38 36.60 -0.30
N ARG A 522 11.78 36.65 0.90
CA ARG A 522 10.32 36.70 1.04
C ARG A 522 9.74 37.96 0.39
N LEU A 523 10.37 39.13 0.57
CA LEU A 523 9.91 40.39 -0.02
C LEU A 523 10.08 40.37 -1.54
N GLU A 524 11.22 39.87 -2.05
CA GLU A 524 11.47 39.75 -3.48
C GLU A 524 10.40 38.88 -4.18
N VAL A 525 10.08 37.73 -3.60
CA VAL A 525 9.05 36.83 -4.12
C VAL A 525 7.68 37.47 -4.07
N LEU A 526 7.33 38.17 -2.99
CA LEU A 526 6.04 38.87 -2.89
C LEU A 526 5.93 40.01 -3.90
N ASP A 527 6.98 40.80 -4.08
CA ASP A 527 7.02 41.88 -5.07
C ASP A 527 6.87 41.32 -6.49
N GLU A 528 7.58 40.24 -6.84
CA GLU A 528 7.46 39.58 -8.14
C GLU A 528 6.03 39.04 -8.40
N LEU A 529 5.41 38.44 -7.40
CA LEU A 529 4.06 37.88 -7.51
C LEU A 529 2.97 38.95 -7.62
N THR A 530 3.14 40.10 -6.95
CA THR A 530 2.14 41.19 -6.91
C THR A 530 2.33 42.20 -8.03
N ASP A 531 3.49 42.26 -8.65
CA ASP A 531 3.78 43.19 -9.77
C ASP A 531 2.81 42.98 -10.94
N GLY A 532 2.11 44.06 -11.36
CA GLY A 532 1.16 44.05 -12.47
C GLY A 532 -0.20 43.37 -12.19
N ILE A 533 -0.52 43.09 -10.92
CA ILE A 533 -1.83 42.58 -10.52
C ILE A 533 -2.66 43.76 -9.96
N SER A 534 -3.71 44.15 -10.71
CA SER A 534 -4.55 45.30 -10.38
C SER A 534 -5.77 44.97 -9.50
N SER A 535 -6.02 43.69 -9.21
CA SER A 535 -7.15 43.19 -8.42
C SER A 535 -6.83 43.06 -6.94
N LEU A 536 -7.86 42.89 -6.09
CA LEU A 536 -7.72 42.59 -4.67
C LEU A 536 -6.62 41.53 -4.45
N HIS A 537 -5.56 41.92 -3.74
CA HIS A 537 -4.42 41.00 -3.50
C HIS A 537 -4.86 39.84 -2.61
N PRO A 538 -4.73 38.59 -3.04
CA PRO A 538 -4.97 37.46 -2.17
C PRO A 538 -3.98 37.47 -1.00
N LYS A 539 -4.37 36.87 0.12
CA LYS A 539 -3.45 36.64 1.23
C LYS A 539 -2.42 35.59 0.82
N ILE A 540 -1.17 36.03 0.59
CA ILE A 540 -0.05 35.13 0.24
C ILE A 540 0.65 34.69 1.51
N VAL A 541 0.76 33.37 1.71
CA VAL A 541 1.47 32.73 2.82
C VAL A 541 2.64 31.95 2.24
N LEU A 542 3.87 32.29 2.68
CA LEU A 542 5.11 31.58 2.35
C LEU A 542 5.55 30.80 3.59
N GLU A 543 5.64 29.48 3.50
CA GLU A 543 6.06 28.57 4.59
C GLU A 543 7.12 27.58 4.12
#